data_8dda9648922d211a22a1c64edcb2176a
#
_entry.id   8dda9648922d211a22a1c64edcb2176a
#
_cell.length_a   1.000
_cell.length_b   1.000
_cell.length_c   1.000
_cell.angle_alpha   90.00
_cell.angle_beta   90.00
_cell.angle_gamma   90.00
#
_symmetry.space_group_name_H-M   'P 1'
#
loop_
_entity.id
_entity.type
_entity.pdbx_description
1 polymer ?
#
loop_
_entity_poly.entity_id
_entity_poly.type
_entity_poly.pdbx_seq_one_letter_code
_entity_poly.pdbx_strand_id
1 'polypeptide(L)'
;MPYEHLNSFERKAIYYRFNSGESCRSIGKLLNRHHTTIMREVKRNKPPYYDYFDEAAHEKAMARRKVARHARKRNNKALYELVQSKIAMGWSPDAIAGRLKKDNPSDELMYVSHETIYQWVIKDFKAGGELYKDLAKRHKKRRKQRKYGDLRGQIKNRVSISERPKIVEDRSRIGDWEGDLIEGKKGSGFFVTHVDRSSRYLIAQKIETKQAESFNTATVEMFKEIPEHKQLTLTLDNGKEFSKFKALEEELDFIIYFAAPYCSWQRGTNEHTNGLIRRYFPKKTDFSTITNEQLQEVVMKINTRPRKILNYQTAEEVFIN
;
A
#
# COMPACT_ATOMS: atom_id res chain seq x y z
N MET A 1 -20.58 17.51 32.38
CA MET A 1 -20.16 16.09 32.31
C MET A 1 -20.29 15.63 30.87
N PRO A 2 -19.34 14.83 30.33
CA PRO A 2 -19.46 14.28 29.00
C PRO A 2 -20.72 13.39 28.93
N TYR A 3 -21.43 13.44 27.80
CA TYR A 3 -22.60 12.64 27.57
C TYR A 3 -22.26 11.16 27.44
N GLU A 4 -22.73 10.32 28.36
CA GLU A 4 -22.58 8.88 28.31
C GLU A 4 -23.84 8.21 27.75
N HIS A 5 -23.62 7.36 26.76
CA HIS A 5 -24.70 6.58 26.17
C HIS A 5 -25.13 5.43 27.09
N LEU A 6 -26.40 5.06 27.03
CA LEU A 6 -26.86 3.85 27.68
C LEU A 6 -26.07 2.62 27.23
N ASN A 7 -25.67 1.79 28.20
CA ASN A 7 -24.99 0.53 27.97
C ASN A 7 -25.98 -0.64 27.87
N SER A 8 -25.50 -1.87 27.67
CA SER A 8 -26.36 -3.05 27.56
C SER A 8 -27.07 -3.38 28.89
N PHE A 9 -26.38 -3.20 30.03
CA PHE A 9 -26.95 -3.46 31.36
C PHE A 9 -28.10 -2.50 31.70
N GLU A 10 -27.92 -1.21 31.39
CA GLU A 10 -28.96 -0.20 31.57
C GLU A 10 -30.19 -0.50 30.71
N ARG A 11 -29.99 -0.97 29.46
CA ARG A 11 -31.09 -1.38 28.57
C ARG A 11 -31.83 -2.61 29.14
N LYS A 12 -31.09 -3.57 29.69
CA LYS A 12 -31.67 -4.74 30.34
C LYS A 12 -32.53 -4.35 31.55
N ALA A 13 -32.06 -3.42 32.36
CA ALA A 13 -32.85 -2.87 33.47
C ALA A 13 -34.10 -2.13 32.96
N ILE A 14 -34.03 -1.38 31.89
CA ILE A 14 -35.18 -0.72 31.24
C ILE A 14 -36.17 -1.79 30.76
N TYR A 15 -35.72 -2.87 30.12
CA TYR A 15 -36.56 -3.97 29.63
C TYR A 15 -37.43 -4.54 30.74
N TYR A 16 -36.83 -5.00 31.82
CA TYR A 16 -37.59 -5.64 32.91
C TYR A 16 -38.57 -4.67 33.58
N ARG A 17 -38.14 -3.45 33.89
CA ARG A 17 -38.94 -2.50 34.68
C ARG A 17 -40.01 -1.80 33.83
N PHE A 18 -39.69 -1.40 32.62
CA PHE A 18 -40.65 -0.74 31.75
C PHE A 18 -41.81 -1.70 31.35
N ASN A 19 -41.48 -2.95 31.02
CA ASN A 19 -42.47 -3.94 30.65
C ASN A 19 -43.29 -4.44 31.88
N SER A 20 -42.76 -4.25 33.12
CA SER A 20 -43.52 -4.44 34.37
C SER A 20 -44.38 -3.22 34.75
N GLY A 21 -44.46 -2.20 33.89
CA GLY A 21 -45.34 -1.04 34.11
C GLY A 21 -44.69 0.11 34.92
N GLU A 22 -43.40 0.06 35.23
CA GLU A 22 -42.71 1.17 35.89
C GLU A 22 -42.62 2.40 35.03
N SER A 23 -42.74 3.58 35.64
CA SER A 23 -42.63 4.86 34.94
C SER A 23 -41.18 5.17 34.53
N CYS A 24 -40.98 5.88 33.39
CA CYS A 24 -39.66 6.34 32.97
C CYS A 24 -38.97 7.23 34.02
N ARG A 25 -39.72 7.87 34.92
CA ARG A 25 -39.15 8.67 36.02
C ARG A 25 -38.56 7.78 37.11
N SER A 26 -39.23 6.69 37.49
CA SER A 26 -38.76 5.69 38.45
C SER A 26 -37.48 5.03 37.94
N ILE A 27 -37.49 4.55 36.68
CA ILE A 27 -36.36 3.90 36.02
C ILE A 27 -35.17 4.88 35.90
N GLY A 28 -35.44 6.13 35.56
CA GLY A 28 -34.42 7.18 35.46
C GLY A 28 -33.71 7.42 36.78
N LYS A 29 -34.46 7.52 37.91
CA LYS A 29 -33.86 7.66 39.24
C LYS A 29 -32.96 6.46 39.61
N LEU A 30 -33.41 5.26 39.32
CA LEU A 30 -32.63 4.05 39.60
C LEU A 30 -31.31 3.99 38.85
N LEU A 31 -31.34 4.36 37.55
CA LEU A 31 -30.18 4.30 36.68
C LEU A 31 -29.29 5.57 36.75
N ASN A 32 -29.63 6.50 37.65
CA ASN A 32 -28.98 7.83 37.70
C ASN A 32 -28.94 8.51 36.33
N ARG A 33 -30.06 8.43 35.60
CA ARG A 33 -30.23 9.05 34.27
C ARG A 33 -31.47 9.94 34.28
N HIS A 34 -31.42 11.01 33.50
CA HIS A 34 -32.59 11.85 33.35
C HIS A 34 -33.72 11.06 32.69
N HIS A 35 -34.96 11.21 33.19
CA HIS A 35 -36.11 10.46 32.72
C HIS A 35 -36.39 10.59 31.22
N THR A 36 -36.05 11.74 30.62
CA THR A 36 -36.16 11.96 29.16
C THR A 36 -35.20 11.05 28.35
N THR A 37 -34.09 10.61 28.95
CA THR A 37 -33.17 9.63 28.31
C THR A 37 -33.86 8.28 28.17
N ILE A 38 -34.54 7.83 29.23
CA ILE A 38 -35.29 6.58 29.23
C ILE A 38 -36.47 6.67 28.26
N MET A 39 -37.24 7.76 28.33
CA MET A 39 -38.37 7.97 27.45
C MET A 39 -37.96 7.97 25.96
N ARG A 40 -36.84 8.65 25.61
CA ARG A 40 -36.31 8.68 24.25
C ARG A 40 -35.81 7.31 23.80
N GLU A 41 -35.18 6.54 24.70
CA GLU A 41 -34.72 5.20 24.41
C GLU A 41 -35.88 4.27 24.08
N VAL A 42 -36.91 4.25 24.93
CA VAL A 42 -38.14 3.46 24.70
C VAL A 42 -38.85 3.91 23.44
N LYS A 43 -39.14 5.21 23.28
CA LYS A 43 -39.82 5.75 22.08
C LYS A 43 -39.12 5.39 20.78
N ARG A 44 -37.77 5.34 20.80
CA ARG A 44 -36.96 5.10 19.62
C ARG A 44 -36.85 3.63 19.24
N ASN A 45 -36.95 2.73 20.20
CA ASN A 45 -36.60 1.32 20.02
C ASN A 45 -37.78 0.34 20.26
N LYS A 46 -38.84 0.73 20.99
CA LYS A 46 -40.03 -0.08 21.16
C LYS A 46 -40.83 -0.13 19.86
N PRO A 47 -41.10 -1.32 19.30
CA PRO A 47 -41.98 -1.45 18.15
C PRO A 47 -43.44 -1.06 18.53
N PRO A 48 -44.31 -0.66 17.58
CA PRO A 48 -45.66 -0.21 17.84
C PRO A 48 -46.54 -1.26 18.55
N TYR A 49 -46.38 -2.52 18.19
CA TYR A 49 -47.26 -3.62 18.64
C TYR A 49 -46.56 -4.62 19.58
N TYR A 50 -45.33 -4.39 19.99
CA TYR A 50 -44.55 -5.30 20.82
C TYR A 50 -43.95 -4.57 22.02
N ASP A 51 -43.48 -5.35 23.00
CA ASP A 51 -42.75 -4.81 24.13
C ASP A 51 -41.37 -4.24 23.74
N TYR A 52 -40.80 -3.49 24.67
CA TYR A 52 -39.44 -3.03 24.49
C TYR A 52 -38.47 -4.20 24.74
N PHE A 53 -37.56 -4.48 23.79
CA PHE A 53 -36.53 -5.51 23.90
C PHE A 53 -35.14 -4.89 23.95
N ASP A 54 -34.39 -5.20 25.01
CA ASP A 54 -33.08 -4.62 25.29
C ASP A 54 -32.02 -4.99 24.27
N GLU A 55 -31.94 -6.24 23.82
CA GLU A 55 -30.98 -6.71 22.81
C GLU A 55 -31.20 -5.99 21.46
N ALA A 56 -32.43 -6.01 20.98
CA ALA A 56 -32.78 -5.32 19.73
C ALA A 56 -32.55 -3.81 19.82
N ALA A 57 -32.82 -3.21 20.98
CA ALA A 57 -32.56 -1.80 21.24
C ALA A 57 -31.04 -1.51 21.25
N HIS A 58 -30.23 -2.40 21.81
CA HIS A 58 -28.77 -2.29 21.82
C HIS A 58 -28.19 -2.40 20.43
N GLU A 59 -28.58 -3.39 19.63
CA GLU A 59 -28.17 -3.57 18.25
C GLU A 59 -28.51 -2.34 17.38
N LYS A 60 -29.76 -1.86 17.48
CA LYS A 60 -30.21 -0.63 16.78
C LYS A 60 -29.39 0.61 17.21
N ALA A 61 -29.04 0.71 18.50
CA ALA A 61 -28.22 1.79 19.00
C ALA A 61 -26.77 1.72 18.47
N MET A 62 -26.19 0.51 18.44
CA MET A 62 -24.84 0.29 17.87
C MET A 62 -24.81 0.57 16.37
N ALA A 63 -25.81 0.12 15.62
CA ALA A 63 -25.94 0.40 14.19
C ALA A 63 -26.02 1.92 13.90
N ARG A 64 -26.85 2.64 14.67
CA ARG A 64 -26.95 4.11 14.55
C ARG A 64 -25.63 4.82 14.88
N ARG A 65 -24.90 4.37 15.91
CA ARG A 65 -23.58 4.91 16.25
C ARG A 65 -22.57 4.67 15.13
N LYS A 66 -22.57 3.48 14.54
CA LYS A 66 -21.72 3.14 13.39
C LYS A 66 -21.99 4.08 12.22
N VAL A 67 -23.25 4.30 11.86
CA VAL A 67 -23.65 5.24 10.79
C VAL A 67 -23.24 6.68 11.12
N ALA A 68 -23.51 7.16 12.35
CA ALA A 68 -23.14 8.50 12.79
C ALA A 68 -21.61 8.73 12.80
N ARG A 69 -20.84 7.72 13.22
CA ARG A 69 -19.36 7.78 13.17
C ARG A 69 -18.85 7.88 11.73
N HIS A 70 -19.41 7.11 10.82
CA HIS A 70 -19.06 7.20 9.40
C HIS A 70 -19.45 8.54 8.79
N ALA A 71 -20.61 9.09 9.16
CA ALA A 71 -21.05 10.42 8.71
C ALA A 71 -20.11 11.53 9.20
N ARG A 72 -19.69 11.51 10.48
CA ARG A 72 -18.74 12.50 11.02
C ARG A 72 -17.43 12.52 10.27
N LYS A 73 -16.83 11.32 9.99
CA LYS A 73 -15.57 11.23 9.25
C LYS A 73 -15.71 11.70 7.80
N ARG A 74 -16.83 11.42 7.16
CA ARG A 74 -17.13 11.92 5.80
C ARG A 74 -17.35 13.44 5.77
N ASN A 75 -17.92 14.00 6.84
CA ASN A 75 -18.15 15.44 6.96
C ASN A 75 -16.88 16.21 7.34
N ASN A 76 -15.78 15.52 7.68
CA ASN A 76 -14.45 16.12 7.74
C ASN A 76 -13.94 16.30 6.30
N LYS A 77 -14.29 17.47 5.73
CA LYS A 77 -13.98 17.82 4.34
C LYS A 77 -12.47 17.78 4.07
N ALA A 78 -11.68 18.31 4.99
CA ALA A 78 -10.22 18.31 4.87
C ALA A 78 -9.62 16.89 4.81
N LEU A 79 -10.10 15.97 5.67
CA LEU A 79 -9.68 14.57 5.62
C LEU A 79 -10.09 13.90 4.29
N TYR A 80 -11.29 14.18 3.82
CA TYR A 80 -11.79 13.59 2.57
C TYR A 80 -10.96 14.08 1.36
N GLU A 81 -10.70 15.38 1.25
CA GLU A 81 -9.87 15.98 0.20
C GLU A 81 -8.43 15.48 0.25
N LEU A 82 -7.86 15.35 1.45
CA LEU A 82 -6.53 14.74 1.65
C LEU A 82 -6.50 13.29 1.15
N VAL A 83 -7.50 12.49 1.51
CA VAL A 83 -7.59 11.09 1.04
C VAL A 83 -7.73 11.03 -0.48
N GLN A 84 -8.55 11.88 -1.08
CA GLN A 84 -8.69 11.95 -2.54
C GLN A 84 -7.36 12.30 -3.23
N SER A 85 -6.63 13.30 -2.73
CA SER A 85 -5.32 13.67 -3.27
C SER A 85 -4.32 12.52 -3.21
N LYS A 86 -4.31 11.76 -2.09
CA LYS A 86 -3.42 10.59 -1.95
C LYS A 86 -3.82 9.42 -2.87
N ILE A 87 -5.12 9.22 -3.11
CA ILE A 87 -5.60 8.24 -4.11
C ILE A 87 -5.11 8.64 -5.50
N ALA A 88 -5.26 9.91 -5.90
CA ALA A 88 -4.78 10.43 -7.18
C ALA A 88 -3.26 10.28 -7.36
N MET A 89 -2.49 10.36 -6.26
CA MET A 89 -1.06 10.03 -6.24
C MET A 89 -0.78 8.52 -6.36
N GLY A 90 -1.80 7.68 -6.48
CA GLY A 90 -1.69 6.22 -6.62
C GLY A 90 -1.50 5.45 -5.30
N TRP A 91 -1.71 6.07 -4.13
CA TRP A 91 -1.64 5.37 -2.86
C TRP A 91 -2.81 4.41 -2.69
N SER A 92 -2.58 3.28 -2.02
CA SER A 92 -3.67 2.36 -1.70
C SER A 92 -4.42 2.83 -0.44
N PRO A 93 -5.71 2.49 -0.29
CA PRO A 93 -6.46 2.78 0.93
C PRO A 93 -5.77 2.32 2.22
N ASP A 94 -5.10 1.17 2.21
CA ASP A 94 -4.33 0.67 3.36
C ASP A 94 -3.11 1.56 3.66
N ALA A 95 -2.37 2.00 2.63
CA ALA A 95 -1.23 2.89 2.79
C ALA A 95 -1.65 4.27 3.33
N ILE A 96 -2.78 4.81 2.84
CA ILE A 96 -3.33 6.08 3.32
C ILE A 96 -3.74 5.97 4.78
N ALA A 97 -4.53 4.94 5.13
CA ALA A 97 -5.01 4.75 6.49
C ALA A 97 -3.87 4.58 7.50
N GLY A 98 -2.87 3.77 7.15
CA GLY A 98 -1.72 3.53 8.02
C GLY A 98 -0.83 4.75 8.18
N ARG A 99 -0.59 5.48 7.08
CA ARG A 99 0.22 6.72 7.11
C ARG A 99 -0.46 7.81 7.92
N LEU A 100 -1.74 8.06 7.71
CA LEU A 100 -2.48 9.06 8.49
C LEU A 100 -2.44 8.78 9.98
N LYS A 101 -2.54 7.50 10.39
CA LYS A 101 -2.42 7.12 11.80
C LYS A 101 -1.00 7.37 12.34
N LYS A 102 0.03 7.14 11.52
CA LYS A 102 1.42 7.36 11.90
C LYS A 102 1.76 8.84 12.04
N ASP A 103 1.30 9.66 11.09
CA ASP A 103 1.61 11.09 11.05
C ASP A 103 0.81 11.90 12.10
N ASN A 104 -0.34 11.38 12.55
CA ASN A 104 -1.24 12.07 13.47
C ASN A 104 -1.54 11.22 14.72
N PRO A 105 -0.55 10.84 15.55
CA PRO A 105 -0.74 9.90 16.66
C PRO A 105 -1.74 10.38 17.71
N SER A 106 -1.93 11.68 17.86
CA SER A 106 -2.79 12.32 18.87
C SER A 106 -4.13 12.82 18.31
N ASP A 107 -4.34 12.78 16.99
CA ASP A 107 -5.57 13.30 16.37
C ASP A 107 -6.44 12.18 15.78
N GLU A 108 -7.38 11.68 16.59
CA GLU A 108 -8.33 10.65 16.17
C GLU A 108 -9.27 11.08 15.03
N LEU A 109 -9.45 12.38 14.78
CA LEU A 109 -10.29 12.88 13.69
C LEU A 109 -9.64 12.63 12.32
N MET A 110 -8.31 12.50 12.29
CA MET A 110 -7.54 12.13 11.11
C MET A 110 -7.46 10.61 10.89
N TYR A 111 -7.97 9.78 11.82
CA TYR A 111 -7.97 8.33 11.66
C TYR A 111 -9.11 7.88 10.75
N VAL A 112 -8.77 7.20 9.69
CA VAL A 112 -9.72 6.57 8.77
C VAL A 112 -9.28 5.13 8.50
N SER A 113 -10.21 4.18 8.50
CA SER A 113 -9.90 2.80 8.11
C SER A 113 -9.83 2.67 6.59
N HIS A 114 -9.00 1.72 6.10
CA HIS A 114 -8.94 1.42 4.67
C HIS A 114 -10.31 1.03 4.11
N GLU A 115 -11.16 0.35 4.89
CA GLU A 115 -12.52 0.00 4.51
C GLU A 115 -13.40 1.25 4.32
N THR A 116 -13.27 2.25 5.20
CA THR A 116 -13.99 3.53 5.05
C THR A 116 -13.58 4.23 3.76
N ILE A 117 -12.29 4.19 3.41
CA ILE A 117 -11.78 4.78 2.15
C ILE A 117 -12.38 4.01 0.95
N TYR A 118 -12.41 2.67 0.97
CA TYR A 118 -13.07 1.89 -0.07
C TYR A 118 -14.56 2.25 -0.22
N GLN A 119 -15.28 2.43 0.89
CA GLN A 119 -16.67 2.86 0.86
C GLN A 119 -16.85 4.26 0.25
N TRP A 120 -15.89 5.16 0.46
CA TRP A 120 -15.90 6.47 -0.19
C TRP A 120 -15.72 6.36 -1.71
N VAL A 121 -14.78 5.54 -2.16
CA VAL A 121 -14.55 5.27 -3.59
C VAL A 121 -15.78 4.61 -4.25
N ILE A 122 -16.44 3.66 -3.56
CA ILE A 122 -17.67 3.03 -4.08
C ILE A 122 -18.81 4.05 -4.18
N LYS A 123 -18.94 4.96 -3.21
CA LYS A 123 -19.95 6.02 -3.25
C LYS A 123 -19.68 7.02 -4.35
N ASP A 124 -18.43 7.42 -4.53
CA ASP A 124 -18.00 8.27 -5.64
C ASP A 124 -18.35 7.64 -6.98
N PHE A 125 -18.01 6.37 -7.18
CA PHE A 125 -18.38 5.64 -8.39
C PHE A 125 -19.90 5.61 -8.64
N LYS A 126 -20.71 5.35 -7.61
CA LYS A 126 -22.17 5.37 -7.72
C LYS A 126 -22.74 6.74 -8.04
N ALA A 127 -22.01 7.81 -7.72
CA ALA A 127 -22.34 9.18 -8.04
C ALA A 127 -21.76 9.64 -9.40
N GLY A 128 -21.16 8.75 -10.19
CA GLY A 128 -20.55 9.05 -11.48
C GLY A 128 -19.09 9.52 -11.40
N GLY A 129 -18.46 9.47 -10.22
CA GLY A 129 -17.07 9.86 -10.04
C GLY A 129 -16.06 8.81 -10.52
N GLU A 130 -14.78 9.17 -10.56
CA GLU A 130 -13.72 8.40 -11.21
C GLU A 130 -12.59 7.95 -10.27
N LEU A 131 -12.68 8.17 -8.95
CA LEU A 131 -11.64 7.83 -7.97
C LEU A 131 -11.16 6.36 -8.05
N TYR A 132 -12.04 5.44 -8.45
CA TYR A 132 -11.70 4.03 -8.60
C TYR A 132 -10.63 3.76 -9.68
N LYS A 133 -10.49 4.65 -10.67
CA LYS A 133 -9.52 4.51 -11.78
C LYS A 133 -8.07 4.57 -11.27
N ASP A 134 -7.82 5.26 -10.18
CA ASP A 134 -6.51 5.43 -9.57
C ASP A 134 -6.13 4.27 -8.64
N LEU A 135 -7.08 3.38 -8.34
CA LEU A 135 -6.80 2.19 -7.55
C LEU A 135 -6.03 1.12 -8.36
N ALA A 136 -5.13 0.41 -7.65
CA ALA A 136 -4.21 -0.56 -8.26
C ALA A 136 -4.85 -1.65 -9.11
N LYS A 137 -6.01 -2.15 -8.71
CA LYS A 137 -6.62 -3.34 -9.35
C LYS A 137 -7.64 -3.04 -10.42
N ARG A 138 -8.22 -1.84 -10.50
CA ARG A 138 -9.21 -1.46 -11.52
C ARG A 138 -10.12 -2.62 -11.97
N HIS A 139 -10.61 -3.46 -11.05
CA HIS A 139 -11.42 -4.67 -11.31
C HIS A 139 -10.78 -5.77 -12.19
N LYS A 140 -9.45 -5.78 -12.38
CA LYS A 140 -8.77 -6.81 -13.19
C LYS A 140 -8.70 -8.16 -12.47
N LYS A 141 -9.20 -9.24 -13.11
CA LYS A 141 -9.04 -10.62 -12.61
C LYS A 141 -7.58 -11.09 -12.72
N ARG A 142 -7.12 -11.87 -11.72
CA ARG A 142 -5.78 -12.48 -11.71
C ARG A 142 -5.65 -13.50 -12.85
N ARG A 143 -4.64 -13.34 -13.73
CA ARG A 143 -4.33 -14.33 -14.77
C ARG A 143 -3.50 -15.48 -14.20
N LYS A 144 -3.76 -16.73 -14.64
CA LYS A 144 -2.91 -17.88 -14.34
C LYS A 144 -1.58 -17.74 -15.10
N GLN A 145 -0.46 -18.01 -14.42
CA GLN A 145 0.86 -18.04 -15.05
C GLN A 145 0.98 -19.31 -15.89
N ARG A 146 1.49 -19.18 -17.13
CA ARG A 146 1.89 -20.32 -17.97
C ARG A 146 3.38 -20.61 -17.73
N LYS A 147 3.73 -21.87 -17.51
CA LYS A 147 5.13 -22.33 -17.45
C LYS A 147 5.63 -22.52 -18.88
N TYR A 148 6.70 -21.85 -19.26
CA TYR A 148 7.45 -22.09 -20.48
C TYR A 148 8.86 -22.55 -20.11
N GLY A 149 9.39 -23.57 -20.81
CA GLY A 149 10.80 -23.95 -20.74
C GLY A 149 11.67 -22.91 -21.46
N ASP A 150 12.88 -22.70 -21.02
CA ASP A 150 13.83 -21.73 -21.59
C ASP A 150 15.15 -22.38 -21.91
N LEU A 151 15.68 -22.12 -23.12
CA LEU A 151 16.95 -22.60 -23.66
C LEU A 151 18.04 -21.50 -23.64
N ARG A 152 17.99 -20.56 -22.68
CA ARG A 152 18.97 -19.47 -22.59
C ARG A 152 20.34 -19.99 -22.16
N GLY A 153 21.39 -19.52 -22.86
CA GLY A 153 22.78 -19.83 -22.50
C GLY A 153 23.14 -19.31 -21.09
N GLN A 154 24.02 -20.02 -20.40
CA GLN A 154 24.46 -19.60 -19.09
C GLN A 154 25.59 -18.57 -19.18
N ILE A 155 25.57 -17.53 -18.33
CA ILE A 155 26.66 -16.58 -18.14
C ILE A 155 27.82 -17.33 -17.48
N LYS A 156 29.02 -17.28 -18.09
CA LYS A 156 30.23 -17.92 -17.54
C LYS A 156 30.76 -17.14 -16.32
N ASN A 157 31.39 -17.85 -15.37
CA ASN A 157 32.07 -17.29 -14.18
C ASN A 157 31.17 -16.44 -13.28
N ARG A 158 29.86 -16.70 -13.26
CA ARG A 158 28.91 -16.04 -12.37
C ARG A 158 28.98 -16.61 -10.97
N VAL A 159 28.79 -15.75 -9.95
CA VAL A 159 28.59 -16.17 -8.57
C VAL A 159 27.12 -16.51 -8.36
N SER A 160 26.84 -17.69 -7.83
CA SER A 160 25.46 -18.14 -7.58
C SER A 160 24.84 -17.37 -6.43
N ILE A 161 23.51 -17.13 -6.52
CA ILE A 161 22.75 -16.58 -5.38
C ILE A 161 22.85 -17.44 -4.13
N SER A 162 23.18 -18.73 -4.23
CA SER A 162 23.40 -19.63 -3.09
C SER A 162 24.63 -19.23 -2.25
N GLU A 163 25.56 -18.48 -2.82
CA GLU A 163 26.74 -17.97 -2.14
C GLU A 163 26.50 -16.61 -1.48
N ARG A 164 25.31 -16.05 -1.68
CA ARG A 164 24.94 -14.75 -1.14
C ARG A 164 24.81 -14.82 0.40
N PRO A 165 25.47 -13.91 1.16
CA PRO A 165 25.42 -13.91 2.62
C PRO A 165 24.00 -13.81 3.17
N LYS A 166 23.76 -14.45 4.32
CA LYS A 166 22.43 -14.42 4.97
C LYS A 166 21.92 -13.02 5.29
N ILE A 167 22.80 -12.08 5.62
CA ILE A 167 22.46 -10.69 5.88
C ILE A 167 21.71 -10.04 4.69
N VAL A 168 22.05 -10.41 3.46
CA VAL A 168 21.38 -9.96 2.24
C VAL A 168 19.99 -10.60 2.11
N GLU A 169 19.87 -11.89 2.50
CA GLU A 169 18.58 -12.60 2.54
C GLU A 169 17.64 -11.98 3.55
N ASP A 170 18.12 -11.68 4.75
CA ASP A 170 17.35 -11.12 5.86
C ASP A 170 16.93 -9.67 5.62
N ARG A 171 17.48 -8.99 4.57
CA ARG A 171 17.19 -7.59 4.21
C ARG A 171 17.39 -6.63 5.36
N SER A 172 18.41 -6.87 6.18
CA SER A 172 18.65 -6.15 7.43
C SER A 172 19.50 -4.88 7.25
N ARG A 173 20.08 -4.69 6.06
CA ARG A 173 20.88 -3.50 5.74
C ARG A 173 20.47 -2.89 4.40
N ILE A 174 20.79 -1.62 4.21
CA ILE A 174 20.67 -0.90 2.95
C ILE A 174 21.95 -1.11 2.13
N GLY A 175 21.82 -1.14 0.80
CA GLY A 175 22.94 -1.30 -0.12
C GLY A 175 22.98 -2.65 -0.84
N ASP A 176 22.00 -3.52 -0.58
CA ASP A 176 21.83 -4.78 -1.29
C ASP A 176 20.73 -4.63 -2.35
N TRP A 177 21.12 -4.60 -3.62
CA TRP A 177 20.25 -4.25 -4.74
C TRP A 177 19.79 -5.46 -5.56
N GLU A 178 18.61 -5.33 -6.17
CA GLU A 178 18.13 -6.22 -7.23
C GLU A 178 18.03 -5.42 -8.53
N GLY A 179 18.68 -5.88 -9.61
CA GLY A 179 18.67 -5.22 -10.92
C GLY A 179 17.81 -5.95 -11.95
N ASP A 180 17.18 -5.22 -12.88
CA ASP A 180 16.37 -5.79 -13.97
C ASP A 180 16.23 -4.83 -15.15
N LEU A 181 15.72 -5.36 -16.25
CA LEU A 181 15.38 -4.62 -17.47
C LEU A 181 13.87 -4.74 -17.75
N ILE A 182 13.21 -3.61 -17.94
CA ILE A 182 11.81 -3.53 -18.35
C ILE A 182 11.75 -3.17 -19.85
N GLU A 183 11.32 -4.09 -20.69
CA GLU A 183 11.17 -3.87 -22.13
C GLU A 183 9.87 -3.10 -22.44
N GLY A 184 9.93 -2.07 -23.27
CA GLY A 184 8.78 -1.36 -23.82
C GLY A 184 8.01 -2.16 -24.88
N LYS A 185 7.41 -1.47 -25.85
CA LYS A 185 7.03 -2.05 -27.14
C LYS A 185 8.30 -2.55 -27.85
N LYS A 186 8.22 -3.68 -28.53
CA LYS A 186 9.40 -4.24 -29.23
C LYS A 186 10.11 -3.17 -30.07
N GLY A 187 11.39 -2.94 -29.77
CA GLY A 187 12.22 -1.96 -30.47
C GLY A 187 12.07 -0.50 -29.99
N SER A 188 11.34 -0.23 -28.90
CA SER A 188 11.12 1.13 -28.38
C SER A 188 12.03 1.53 -27.21
N GLY A 189 12.97 0.67 -26.81
CA GLY A 189 13.86 0.92 -25.67
C GLY A 189 13.48 0.15 -24.41
N PHE A 190 14.26 0.38 -23.35
CA PHE A 190 14.19 -0.34 -22.08
C PHE A 190 14.34 0.62 -20.91
N PHE A 191 13.85 0.22 -19.74
CA PHE A 191 14.20 0.84 -18.47
C PHE A 191 15.09 -0.10 -17.68
N VAL A 192 16.28 0.34 -17.31
CA VAL A 192 17.12 -0.27 -16.29
C VAL A 192 16.54 0.10 -14.95
N THR A 193 16.37 -0.85 -14.06
CA THR A 193 15.82 -0.63 -12.72
C THR A 193 16.70 -1.31 -11.67
N HIS A 194 17.04 -0.59 -10.61
CA HIS A 194 17.66 -1.17 -9.43
C HIS A 194 16.82 -0.83 -8.20
N VAL A 195 16.58 -1.84 -7.37
CA VAL A 195 15.74 -1.69 -6.17
C VAL A 195 16.53 -2.20 -4.98
N ASP A 196 16.72 -1.34 -3.97
CA ASP A 196 17.28 -1.77 -2.70
C ASP A 196 16.35 -2.74 -1.98
N ARG A 197 16.90 -3.86 -1.49
CA ARG A 197 16.13 -4.96 -0.92
C ARG A 197 15.51 -4.63 0.43
N SER A 198 16.16 -3.81 1.23
CA SER A 198 15.72 -3.39 2.56
C SER A 198 14.69 -2.27 2.47
N SER A 199 15.10 -1.12 1.99
CA SER A 199 14.29 0.09 1.91
C SER A 199 13.23 0.08 0.81
N ARG A 200 13.37 -0.78 -0.21
CA ARG A 200 12.55 -0.77 -1.44
C ARG A 200 12.75 0.47 -2.30
N TYR A 201 13.83 1.20 -2.07
CA TYR A 201 14.17 2.38 -2.85
C TYR A 201 14.48 1.99 -4.28
N LEU A 202 13.91 2.71 -5.24
CA LEU A 202 14.03 2.47 -6.68
C LEU A 202 14.87 3.56 -7.31
N ILE A 203 15.83 3.16 -8.13
CA ILE A 203 16.45 4.02 -9.15
C ILE A 203 16.19 3.40 -10.52
N ALA A 204 16.00 4.21 -11.54
CA ALA A 204 15.73 3.74 -12.89
C ALA A 204 16.22 4.74 -13.93
N GLN A 205 16.65 4.23 -15.08
CA GLN A 205 17.10 5.02 -16.23
C GLN A 205 16.64 4.39 -17.55
N LYS A 206 16.34 5.22 -18.54
CA LYS A 206 16.01 4.78 -19.88
C LYS A 206 17.26 4.47 -20.68
N ILE A 207 17.24 3.36 -21.45
CA ILE A 207 18.25 3.01 -22.44
C ILE A 207 17.58 2.59 -23.75
N GLU A 208 18.28 2.79 -24.85
CA GLU A 208 17.74 2.49 -26.19
C GLU A 208 17.94 1.03 -26.59
N THR A 209 19.02 0.39 -26.13
CA THR A 209 19.40 -0.97 -26.53
C THR A 209 19.58 -1.89 -25.34
N LYS A 210 19.32 -3.19 -25.55
CA LYS A 210 19.51 -4.25 -24.57
C LYS A 210 20.95 -4.79 -24.57
N GLN A 211 21.92 -4.00 -24.94
CA GLN A 211 23.33 -4.40 -24.91
C GLN A 211 23.90 -4.32 -23.49
N ALA A 212 24.85 -5.21 -23.19
CA ALA A 212 25.45 -5.26 -21.86
C ALA A 212 26.18 -3.95 -21.51
N GLU A 213 26.79 -3.32 -22.49
CA GLU A 213 27.43 -2.01 -22.34
C GLU A 213 26.43 -0.93 -21.94
N SER A 214 25.29 -0.85 -22.62
CA SER A 214 24.24 0.14 -22.32
C SER A 214 23.69 -0.04 -20.90
N PHE A 215 23.53 -1.30 -20.48
CA PHE A 215 23.13 -1.62 -19.10
C PHE A 215 24.18 -1.17 -18.08
N ASN A 216 25.46 -1.49 -18.31
CA ASN A 216 26.55 -1.13 -17.41
C ASN A 216 26.71 0.39 -17.31
N THR A 217 26.76 1.11 -18.43
CA THR A 217 26.88 2.58 -18.43
C THR A 217 25.73 3.23 -17.65
N ALA A 218 24.48 2.84 -17.91
CA ALA A 218 23.33 3.36 -17.19
C ALA A 218 23.38 3.02 -15.70
N THR A 219 23.83 1.80 -15.32
CA THR A 219 23.98 1.40 -13.93
C THR A 219 25.02 2.25 -13.22
N VAL A 220 26.21 2.39 -13.79
CA VAL A 220 27.29 3.23 -13.24
C VAL A 220 26.80 4.66 -13.04
N GLU A 221 26.13 5.23 -14.04
CA GLU A 221 25.62 6.60 -13.97
C GLU A 221 24.60 6.79 -12.83
N MET A 222 23.66 5.86 -12.68
CA MET A 222 22.67 5.90 -11.58
C MET A 222 23.31 5.77 -10.20
N PHE A 223 24.38 4.96 -10.07
CA PHE A 223 25.05 4.75 -8.79
C PHE A 223 26.01 5.86 -8.39
N LYS A 224 26.37 6.79 -9.28
CA LYS A 224 27.13 8.00 -8.90
C LYS A 224 26.40 8.85 -7.85
N GLU A 225 25.08 8.85 -7.88
CA GLU A 225 24.25 9.59 -6.91
C GLU A 225 24.02 8.82 -5.58
N ILE A 226 24.45 7.57 -5.51
CA ILE A 226 24.26 6.72 -4.33
C ILE A 226 25.54 6.70 -3.51
N PRO A 227 25.49 6.95 -2.17
CA PRO A 227 26.68 6.87 -1.33
C PRO A 227 27.34 5.49 -1.37
N GLU A 228 28.68 5.42 -1.41
CA GLU A 228 29.45 4.18 -1.53
C GLU A 228 29.07 3.13 -0.48
N HIS A 229 28.86 3.54 0.77
CA HIS A 229 28.46 2.63 1.83
C HIS A 229 27.07 1.97 1.63
N LYS A 230 26.30 2.44 0.64
CA LYS A 230 25.01 1.87 0.20
C LYS A 230 25.14 1.14 -1.16
N GLN A 231 26.37 0.81 -1.58
CA GLN A 231 26.69 0.11 -2.81
C GLN A 231 27.44 -1.18 -2.45
N LEU A 232 26.71 -2.24 -2.02
CA LEU A 232 27.32 -3.44 -1.46
C LEU A 232 27.20 -4.67 -2.37
N THR A 233 25.96 -5.00 -2.74
CA THR A 233 25.70 -6.18 -3.59
C THR A 233 24.65 -5.88 -4.65
N LEU A 234 24.75 -6.54 -5.79
CA LEU A 234 23.75 -6.49 -6.84
C LEU A 234 23.31 -7.90 -7.23
N THR A 235 22.02 -8.18 -7.22
CA THR A 235 21.46 -9.47 -7.66
C THR A 235 20.78 -9.31 -9.02
N LEU A 236 21.24 -10.07 -10.02
CA LEU A 236 20.75 -10.06 -11.40
C LEU A 236 20.11 -11.41 -11.76
N ASP A 237 19.38 -11.47 -12.88
CA ASP A 237 19.00 -12.74 -13.49
C ASP A 237 20.06 -13.23 -14.50
N ASN A 238 19.74 -14.30 -15.22
CA ASN A 238 20.64 -14.90 -16.18
C ASN A 238 20.43 -14.34 -17.61
N GLY A 239 19.99 -13.11 -17.76
CA GLY A 239 19.82 -12.46 -19.05
C GLY A 239 21.16 -12.16 -19.73
N LYS A 240 21.23 -12.26 -21.04
CA LYS A 240 22.43 -11.96 -21.82
C LYS A 240 22.90 -10.49 -21.66
N GLU A 241 21.99 -9.61 -21.32
CA GLU A 241 22.23 -8.20 -21.01
C GLU A 241 23.16 -7.99 -19.82
N PHE A 242 23.37 -9.01 -19.01
CA PHE A 242 24.28 -8.96 -17.84
C PHE A 242 25.59 -9.70 -18.08
N SER A 243 25.92 -10.06 -19.34
CA SER A 243 27.11 -10.85 -19.67
C SER A 243 28.44 -10.14 -19.37
N LYS A 244 28.45 -8.81 -19.32
CA LYS A 244 29.62 -7.98 -18.99
C LYS A 244 29.67 -7.53 -17.54
N PHE A 245 29.07 -8.29 -16.63
CA PHE A 245 28.98 -7.98 -15.20
C PHE A 245 30.33 -7.79 -14.52
N LYS A 246 31.40 -8.44 -14.99
CA LYS A 246 32.73 -8.29 -14.42
C LYS A 246 33.25 -6.85 -14.50
N ALA A 247 33.06 -6.18 -15.64
CA ALA A 247 33.40 -4.77 -15.78
C ALA A 247 32.61 -3.88 -14.81
N LEU A 248 31.35 -4.25 -14.51
CA LEU A 248 30.52 -3.55 -13.55
C LEU A 248 30.98 -3.76 -12.10
N GLU A 249 31.42 -4.99 -11.75
CA GLU A 249 32.03 -5.30 -10.44
C GLU A 249 33.30 -4.47 -10.22
N GLU A 250 34.14 -4.34 -11.24
CA GLU A 250 35.39 -3.57 -11.17
C GLU A 250 35.16 -2.06 -11.04
N GLU A 251 34.10 -1.53 -11.66
CA GLU A 251 33.83 -0.09 -11.67
C GLU A 251 33.11 0.41 -10.42
N LEU A 252 32.23 -0.41 -9.84
CA LEU A 252 31.38 -0.05 -8.69
C LEU A 252 31.71 -0.78 -7.39
N ASP A 253 32.72 -1.64 -7.38
CA ASP A 253 33.10 -2.48 -6.23
C ASP A 253 31.95 -3.34 -5.66
N PHE A 254 30.97 -3.68 -6.50
CA PHE A 254 29.87 -4.55 -6.15
C PHE A 254 30.29 -6.02 -6.12
N ILE A 255 29.63 -6.79 -5.23
CA ILE A 255 29.58 -8.25 -5.39
C ILE A 255 28.27 -8.59 -6.13
N ILE A 256 28.39 -9.17 -7.33
CA ILE A 256 27.25 -9.49 -8.18
C ILE A 256 26.85 -10.96 -8.05
N TYR A 257 25.60 -11.20 -7.64
CA TYR A 257 25.02 -12.53 -7.53
C TYR A 257 24.00 -12.77 -8.64
N PHE A 258 23.92 -14.03 -9.11
CA PHE A 258 22.94 -14.42 -10.12
C PHE A 258 21.88 -15.35 -9.56
N ALA A 259 20.62 -14.99 -9.79
CA ALA A 259 19.48 -15.82 -9.41
C ALA A 259 19.54 -17.20 -10.09
N ALA A 260 19.03 -18.23 -9.43
CA ALA A 260 18.91 -19.54 -10.04
C ALA A 260 17.93 -19.50 -11.23
N PRO A 261 18.19 -20.26 -12.29
CA PRO A 261 17.26 -20.34 -13.42
C PRO A 261 15.85 -20.70 -12.95
N TYR A 262 14.84 -20.03 -13.51
CA TYR A 262 13.41 -20.22 -13.20
C TYR A 262 12.99 -19.86 -11.75
N CYS A 263 13.87 -19.28 -10.95
CA CYS A 263 13.61 -18.89 -9.57
C CYS A 263 13.30 -17.39 -9.44
N SER A 264 12.28 -16.89 -10.15
CA SER A 264 11.89 -15.47 -10.13
C SER A 264 11.57 -14.94 -8.72
N TRP A 265 11.14 -15.81 -7.81
CA TRP A 265 10.87 -15.46 -6.40
C TRP A 265 12.12 -14.99 -5.64
N GLN A 266 13.33 -15.37 -6.09
CA GLN A 266 14.58 -14.91 -5.51
C GLN A 266 14.83 -13.42 -5.72
N ARG A 267 14.13 -12.80 -6.69
CA ARG A 267 14.13 -11.36 -7.00
C ARG A 267 12.73 -10.74 -6.86
N GLY A 268 11.99 -11.19 -5.84
CA GLY A 268 10.60 -10.76 -5.63
C GLY A 268 10.43 -9.26 -5.35
N THR A 269 11.49 -8.57 -4.87
CA THR A 269 11.47 -7.11 -4.67
C THR A 269 11.38 -6.39 -6.01
N ASN A 270 12.19 -6.80 -6.95
CA ASN A 270 12.24 -6.21 -8.28
C ASN A 270 10.96 -6.51 -9.09
N GLU A 271 10.51 -7.77 -9.09
CA GLU A 271 9.24 -8.16 -9.74
C GLU A 271 8.08 -7.30 -9.24
N HIS A 272 7.97 -7.10 -7.92
CA HIS A 272 6.93 -6.24 -7.34
C HIS A 272 7.06 -4.79 -7.81
N THR A 273 8.27 -4.21 -7.77
CA THR A 273 8.51 -2.81 -8.13
C THR A 273 8.33 -2.57 -9.62
N ASN A 274 8.77 -3.50 -10.47
CA ASN A 274 8.49 -3.47 -11.91
C ASN A 274 7.00 -3.52 -12.18
N GLY A 275 6.23 -4.27 -11.38
CA GLY A 275 4.77 -4.24 -11.38
C GLY A 275 4.17 -2.87 -11.05
N LEU A 276 4.82 -2.08 -10.20
CA LEU A 276 4.41 -0.69 -9.92
C LEU A 276 4.70 0.23 -11.10
N ILE A 277 5.89 0.15 -11.71
CA ILE A 277 6.26 0.89 -12.91
C ILE A 277 5.27 0.59 -14.05
N ARG A 278 4.88 -0.67 -14.22
CA ARG A 278 3.91 -1.13 -15.22
C ARG A 278 2.49 -0.59 -15.03
N ARG A 279 2.18 0.04 -13.93
CA ARG A 279 0.92 0.76 -13.74
C ARG A 279 0.89 2.08 -14.50
N TYR A 280 2.04 2.73 -14.60
CA TYR A 280 2.23 4.00 -15.33
C TYR A 280 2.58 3.73 -16.79
N PHE A 281 3.43 2.74 -17.04
CA PHE A 281 3.87 2.31 -18.36
C PHE A 281 3.44 0.86 -18.63
N PRO A 282 2.18 0.62 -19.05
CA PRO A 282 1.67 -0.72 -19.32
C PRO A 282 2.51 -1.49 -20.35
N LYS A 283 2.37 -2.82 -20.40
CA LYS A 283 2.99 -3.62 -21.45
C LYS A 283 2.58 -3.10 -22.82
N LYS A 284 3.53 -3.01 -23.76
CA LYS A 284 3.40 -2.44 -25.11
C LYS A 284 3.38 -0.91 -25.18
N THR A 285 3.63 -0.19 -24.07
CA THR A 285 3.92 1.24 -24.13
C THR A 285 5.17 1.47 -24.99
N ASP A 286 5.13 2.45 -25.85
CA ASP A 286 6.26 2.86 -26.67
C ASP A 286 7.22 3.71 -25.83
N PHE A 287 8.37 3.12 -25.44
CA PHE A 287 9.33 3.81 -24.59
C PHE A 287 10.15 4.88 -25.34
N SER A 288 10.14 4.86 -26.69
CA SER A 288 10.80 5.91 -27.45
C SER A 288 10.17 7.29 -27.21
N THR A 289 8.87 7.31 -26.93
CA THR A 289 8.12 8.55 -26.64
C THR A 289 8.20 9.00 -25.17
N ILE A 290 8.78 8.19 -24.30
CA ILE A 290 8.91 8.50 -22.87
C ILE A 290 10.26 9.17 -22.63
N THR A 291 10.24 10.35 -21.99
CA THR A 291 11.47 11.03 -21.59
C THR A 291 12.01 10.48 -20.28
N ASN A 292 13.30 10.76 -19.98
CA ASN A 292 13.87 10.34 -18.70
C ASN A 292 13.20 11.07 -17.53
N GLU A 293 12.83 12.32 -17.69
CA GLU A 293 12.11 13.13 -16.69
C GLU A 293 10.76 12.51 -16.34
N GLN A 294 9.99 12.04 -17.32
CA GLN A 294 8.74 11.33 -17.09
C GLN A 294 8.94 10.01 -16.33
N LEU A 295 10.04 9.30 -16.60
CA LEU A 295 10.41 8.13 -15.82
C LEU A 295 10.75 8.50 -14.38
N GLN A 296 11.55 9.57 -14.16
CA GLN A 296 11.92 10.04 -12.83
C GLN A 296 10.72 10.51 -12.02
N GLU A 297 9.71 11.15 -12.62
CA GLU A 297 8.45 11.46 -11.93
C GLU A 297 7.75 10.21 -11.40
N VAL A 298 7.76 9.13 -12.18
CA VAL A 298 7.18 7.84 -11.74
C VAL A 298 8.03 7.20 -10.65
N VAL A 299 9.35 7.25 -10.75
CA VAL A 299 10.28 6.77 -9.72
C VAL A 299 10.02 7.51 -8.40
N MET A 300 9.92 8.83 -8.43
CA MET A 300 9.60 9.65 -7.26
C MET A 300 8.24 9.26 -6.65
N LYS A 301 7.18 9.10 -7.45
CA LYS A 301 5.86 8.66 -6.98
C LYS A 301 5.90 7.28 -6.30
N ILE A 302 6.79 6.38 -6.77
CA ILE A 302 6.96 5.04 -6.20
C ILE A 302 7.76 5.11 -4.90
N ASN A 303 8.81 5.93 -4.82
CA ASN A 303 9.68 6.07 -3.65
C ASN A 303 9.00 6.84 -2.50
N THR A 304 8.17 7.82 -2.80
CA THR A 304 7.40 8.61 -1.81
C THR A 304 6.08 7.94 -1.37
N ARG A 305 5.80 6.74 -1.87
CA ARG A 305 4.60 6.01 -1.47
C ARG A 305 4.82 5.21 -0.18
N PRO A 306 3.98 5.38 0.88
CA PRO A 306 4.07 4.59 2.10
C PRO A 306 3.82 3.11 1.85
N ARG A 307 4.58 2.25 2.53
CA ARG A 307 4.50 0.79 2.38
C ARG A 307 4.26 0.12 3.73
N LYS A 308 3.27 -0.75 3.80
CA LYS A 308 2.95 -1.50 5.03
C LYS A 308 4.16 -2.29 5.55
N ILE A 309 4.94 -2.90 4.64
CA ILE A 309 6.14 -3.66 4.98
C ILE A 309 7.25 -2.80 5.62
N LEU A 310 7.22 -1.48 5.40
CA LEU A 310 8.11 -0.48 6.00
C LEU A 310 7.41 0.26 7.15
N ASN A 311 6.44 -0.36 7.79
CA ASN A 311 5.65 0.29 8.86
C ASN A 311 5.08 1.66 8.43
N TYR A 312 4.55 1.71 7.20
CA TYR A 312 3.97 2.89 6.56
C TYR A 312 4.96 4.06 6.35
N GLN A 313 6.26 3.80 6.43
CA GLN A 313 7.28 4.70 5.89
C GLN A 313 7.34 4.59 4.37
N THR A 314 7.87 5.62 3.73
CA THR A 314 8.19 5.59 2.31
C THR A 314 9.53 4.88 2.09
N ALA A 315 9.79 4.44 0.86
CA ALA A 315 11.08 3.86 0.51
C ALA A 315 12.21 4.88 0.66
N GLU A 316 11.94 6.12 0.30
CA GLU A 316 12.87 7.25 0.43
C GLU A 316 13.21 7.55 1.89
N GLU A 317 12.21 7.64 2.80
CA GLU A 317 12.44 7.84 4.23
C GLU A 317 13.34 6.76 4.84
N VAL A 318 13.14 5.50 4.44
CA VAL A 318 13.96 4.38 4.96
C VAL A 318 15.36 4.37 4.33
N PHE A 319 15.48 4.79 3.08
CA PHE A 319 16.76 4.79 2.39
C PHE A 319 17.69 5.93 2.85
N ILE A 320 17.14 7.09 3.18
CA ILE A 320 17.92 8.27 3.63
C ILE A 320 18.42 8.09 5.07
N ASN A 321 17.57 7.53 5.95
CA ASN A 321 17.91 7.27 7.36
C ASN A 321 18.86 6.06 7.52
#